data_b27b65484ca6665994c83472c9636667
#
_entry.id   b27b65484ca6665994c83472c9636667
#
_cell.length_a   1.000
_cell.length_b   1.000
_cell.length_c   1.000
_cell.angle_alpha   90.00
_cell.angle_beta   90.00
_cell.angle_gamma   90.00
#
_symmetry.space_group_name_H-M   'P 1'
#
loop_
_entity.id
_entity.type
_entity.pdbx_description
1 polymer ?
#
loop_
_entity_poly.entity_id
_entity_poly.type
_entity_poly.pdbx_seq_one_letter_code
_entity_poly.pdbx_strand_id
1 'polypeptide(L)'
;AVLRALEPEDKAVITNATGCLEVSSFLYPYTAYTDSYIHCAFENAAATCGGVEAAYNVLKRKGKIQDNFKFITFGGDGGTYDIGFQSLSGAMERGHDMVYVCYDNEAYMNTGIQRSSSTPRFTDATTTPVGKVSYGKKQNKKDLTEIIAAHNVPYAAQTTFLGNFRDLHEKAHKAIYTEGACFLNVMSPCPRGWRFQAQDMAEICKLAVETCA
;
A
#
# COMPACT_ATOMS: atom_id res chain seq x y z
N ALA A 1 2.42 11.13 -5.11
CA ALA A 1 3.71 11.23 -4.41
C ALA A 1 4.63 10.07 -4.82
N VAL A 2 4.25 8.79 -4.61
CA VAL A 2 5.13 7.64 -4.92
C VAL A 2 5.62 7.65 -6.36
N LEU A 3 4.74 7.74 -7.36
CA LEU A 3 5.13 7.75 -8.78
C LEU A 3 5.94 8.99 -9.20
N ARG A 4 5.87 10.08 -8.42
CA ARG A 4 6.73 11.27 -8.64
C ARG A 4 8.16 11.07 -8.14
N ALA A 5 8.44 9.96 -7.49
CA ALA A 5 9.78 9.59 -7.06
C ALA A 5 10.53 8.76 -8.11
N LEU A 6 9.89 8.46 -9.25
CA LEU A 6 10.55 7.87 -10.42
C LEU A 6 11.44 8.91 -11.10
N GLU A 7 12.61 8.47 -11.56
CA GLU A 7 13.46 9.26 -12.44
C GLU A 7 12.80 9.41 -13.82
N PRO A 8 13.06 10.51 -14.55
CA PRO A 8 12.37 10.82 -15.80
C PRO A 8 12.51 9.76 -16.91
N GLU A 9 13.59 9.00 -16.91
CA GLU A 9 13.87 7.93 -17.88
C GLU A 9 13.24 6.59 -17.53
N ASP A 10 12.82 6.39 -16.28
CA ASP A 10 12.26 5.13 -15.83
C ASP A 10 10.77 5.01 -16.17
N LYS A 11 10.35 3.79 -16.44
CA LYS A 11 8.96 3.42 -16.66
C LYS A 11 8.48 2.54 -15.51
N ALA A 12 7.21 2.62 -15.18
CA ALA A 12 6.64 1.76 -14.16
C ALA A 12 5.70 0.70 -14.75
N VAL A 13 5.64 -0.44 -14.07
CA VAL A 13 4.52 -1.36 -14.14
C VAL A 13 3.84 -1.35 -12.78
N ILE A 14 2.58 -0.94 -12.78
CA ILE A 14 1.80 -0.74 -11.57
C ILE A 14 0.79 -1.88 -11.45
N THR A 15 0.81 -2.58 -10.33
CA THR A 15 -0.28 -3.48 -9.92
C THR A 15 -1.03 -2.85 -8.77
N ASN A 16 -2.36 -2.89 -8.81
CA ASN A 16 -3.17 -2.27 -7.77
C ASN A 16 -4.29 -3.21 -7.33
N ALA A 17 -4.29 -3.55 -6.06
CA ALA A 17 -5.36 -4.34 -5.45
C ALA A 17 -6.65 -3.54 -5.38
N THR A 18 -7.78 -4.21 -5.52
CA THR A 18 -9.11 -3.62 -5.30
C THR A 18 -9.14 -2.84 -3.99
N GLY A 19 -9.62 -1.61 -4.03
CA GLY A 19 -9.71 -0.74 -2.84
C GLY A 19 -9.97 0.72 -3.20
N CYS A 20 -9.88 1.60 -2.20
CA CYS A 20 -10.20 3.03 -2.37
C CYS A 20 -9.31 3.70 -3.42
N LEU A 21 -8.02 3.42 -3.45
CA LEU A 21 -7.10 4.00 -4.42
C LEU A 21 -7.40 3.50 -5.82
N GLU A 22 -7.62 2.21 -5.97
CA GLU A 22 -7.95 1.59 -7.24
C GLU A 22 -9.23 2.18 -7.82
N VAL A 23 -10.34 2.14 -7.07
CA VAL A 23 -11.65 2.65 -7.52
C VAL A 23 -11.61 4.13 -7.92
N SER A 24 -10.78 4.95 -7.25
CA SER A 24 -10.70 6.38 -7.54
C SER A 24 -9.76 6.74 -8.69
N SER A 25 -8.92 5.82 -9.16
CA SER A 25 -7.84 6.14 -10.09
C SER A 25 -7.85 5.37 -11.42
N PHE A 26 -8.63 4.28 -11.55
CA PHE A 26 -8.59 3.41 -12.73
C PHE A 26 -9.62 3.72 -13.81
N LEU A 27 -10.58 4.61 -13.58
CA LEU A 27 -11.71 4.86 -14.47
C LEU A 27 -11.26 5.26 -15.89
N TYR A 28 -11.30 4.31 -16.81
CA TYR A 28 -10.99 4.57 -18.21
C TYR A 28 -12.10 5.39 -18.90
N PRO A 29 -11.76 6.41 -19.71
CA PRO A 29 -10.41 6.85 -20.09
C PRO A 29 -9.76 7.85 -19.11
N TYR A 30 -10.37 8.15 -17.98
CA TYR A 30 -9.95 9.16 -17.01
C TYR A 30 -9.00 8.58 -15.93
N THR A 31 -8.21 7.56 -16.30
CA THR A 31 -7.26 6.98 -15.38
C THR A 31 -6.21 7.99 -14.91
N ALA A 32 -5.77 7.86 -13.66
CA ALA A 32 -4.70 8.68 -13.08
C ALA A 32 -3.28 8.22 -13.46
N TYR A 33 -3.16 7.10 -14.20
CA TYR A 33 -1.88 6.47 -14.52
C TYR A 33 -1.50 6.70 -15.96
N THR A 34 -0.24 7.06 -16.19
CA THR A 34 0.39 7.18 -17.53
C THR A 34 1.23 5.95 -17.87
N ASP A 35 1.62 5.19 -16.86
CA ASP A 35 2.39 3.96 -16.97
C ASP A 35 1.49 2.73 -17.14
N SER A 36 2.12 1.57 -17.37
CA SER A 36 1.40 0.30 -17.47
C SER A 36 0.70 -0.02 -16.15
N TYR A 37 -0.61 -0.26 -16.22
CA TYR A 37 -1.44 -0.47 -15.05
C TYR A 37 -2.21 -1.79 -15.14
N ILE A 38 -2.18 -2.58 -14.07
CA ILE A 38 -2.87 -3.86 -13.93
C ILE A 38 -3.75 -3.80 -12.68
N HIS A 39 -5.07 -3.89 -12.89
CA HIS A 39 -6.01 -4.08 -11.79
C HIS A 39 -5.95 -5.53 -11.29
N CYS A 40 -5.87 -5.69 -9.99
CA CYS A 40 -5.81 -6.96 -9.30
C CYS A 40 -6.96 -7.11 -8.31
N ALA A 41 -7.35 -8.33 -7.98
CA ALA A 41 -8.24 -8.57 -6.85
C ALA A 41 -7.55 -8.21 -5.51
N PHE A 42 -8.31 -8.17 -4.43
CA PHE A 42 -7.83 -7.76 -3.10
C PHE A 42 -6.57 -8.50 -2.65
N GLU A 43 -6.48 -9.80 -2.96
CA GLU A 43 -5.48 -10.72 -2.41
C GLU A 43 -4.22 -10.89 -3.25
N ASN A 44 -4.25 -10.58 -4.56
CA ASN A 44 -3.24 -11.12 -5.48
C ASN A 44 -2.30 -10.08 -6.11
N ALA A 45 -2.35 -8.81 -5.69
CA ALA A 45 -1.53 -7.77 -6.32
C ALA A 45 -0.02 -8.04 -6.22
N ALA A 46 0.46 -8.51 -5.07
CA ALA A 46 1.86 -8.87 -4.89
C ALA A 46 2.28 -10.09 -5.76
N ALA A 47 1.41 -11.12 -5.83
CA ALA A 47 1.67 -12.29 -6.66
C ALA A 47 1.67 -11.93 -8.16
N THR A 48 0.74 -11.06 -8.59
CA THR A 48 0.69 -10.57 -9.97
C THR A 48 1.95 -9.77 -10.31
N CYS A 49 2.37 -8.86 -9.44
CA CYS A 49 3.59 -8.07 -9.63
C CYS A 49 4.82 -8.96 -9.73
N GLY A 50 4.99 -9.92 -8.83
CA GLY A 50 6.11 -10.87 -8.87
C GLY A 50 6.10 -11.73 -10.15
N GLY A 51 4.93 -12.11 -10.65
CA GLY A 51 4.81 -12.82 -11.94
C GLY A 51 5.21 -11.96 -13.14
N VAL A 52 4.82 -10.68 -13.15
CA VAL A 52 5.17 -9.72 -14.20
C VAL A 52 6.67 -9.41 -14.16
N GLU A 53 7.23 -9.17 -12.98
CA GLU A 53 8.67 -8.95 -12.76
C GLU A 53 9.50 -10.16 -13.26
N ALA A 54 9.10 -11.36 -12.90
CA ALA A 54 9.77 -12.58 -13.37
C ALA A 54 9.72 -12.72 -14.91
N ALA A 55 8.57 -12.42 -15.52
CA ALA A 55 8.41 -12.42 -16.98
C ALA A 55 9.30 -11.36 -17.65
N TYR A 56 9.32 -10.15 -17.09
CA TYR A 56 10.21 -9.07 -17.56
C TYR A 56 11.68 -9.51 -17.54
N ASN A 57 12.15 -10.08 -16.44
CA ASN A 57 13.53 -10.54 -16.32
C ASN A 57 13.89 -11.60 -17.36
N VAL A 58 12.95 -12.50 -17.69
CA VAL A 58 13.15 -13.48 -18.78
C VAL A 58 13.23 -12.80 -20.14
N LEU A 59 12.31 -11.85 -20.42
CA LEU A 59 12.28 -11.13 -21.70
C LEU A 59 13.51 -10.23 -21.88
N LYS A 60 13.97 -9.59 -20.81
CA LYS A 60 15.19 -8.76 -20.83
C LYS A 60 16.43 -9.60 -21.11
N ARG A 61 16.59 -10.76 -20.45
CA ARG A 61 17.69 -11.70 -20.73
C ARG A 61 17.68 -12.24 -22.17
N LYS A 62 16.50 -12.36 -22.78
CA LYS A 62 16.34 -12.76 -24.19
C LYS A 62 16.52 -11.59 -25.18
N GLY A 63 16.84 -10.38 -24.70
CA GLY A 63 17.00 -9.18 -25.53
C GLY A 63 15.71 -8.66 -26.18
N LYS A 64 14.54 -9.10 -25.69
CA LYS A 64 13.24 -8.68 -26.25
C LYS A 64 12.74 -7.38 -25.69
N ILE A 65 13.23 -6.96 -24.53
CA ILE A 65 12.93 -5.69 -23.88
C ILE A 65 14.26 -5.00 -23.57
N GLN A 66 14.36 -3.71 -23.93
CA GLN A 66 15.53 -2.86 -23.65
C GLN A 66 15.26 -1.88 -22.51
N ASP A 67 14.02 -1.43 -22.36
CA ASP A 67 13.61 -0.46 -21.35
C ASP A 67 13.81 -0.98 -19.92
N ASN A 68 14.10 -0.07 -18.99
CA ASN A 68 14.11 -0.35 -17.57
C ASN A 68 12.73 -0.08 -16.98
N PHE A 69 12.19 -1.07 -16.28
CA PHE A 69 10.91 -0.95 -15.60
C PHE A 69 11.09 -1.08 -14.09
N LYS A 70 10.37 -0.24 -13.36
CA LYS A 70 10.19 -0.35 -11.91
C LYS A 70 8.82 -0.97 -11.60
N PHE A 71 8.79 -1.91 -10.69
CA PHE A 71 7.58 -2.66 -10.34
C PHE A 71 7.00 -2.10 -9.04
N ILE A 72 5.81 -1.53 -9.11
CA ILE A 72 5.19 -0.85 -7.98
C ILE A 72 3.79 -1.43 -7.74
N THR A 73 3.56 -1.95 -6.55
CA THR A 73 2.27 -2.51 -6.15
C THR A 73 1.59 -1.60 -5.14
N PHE A 74 0.31 -1.33 -5.34
CA PHE A 74 -0.53 -0.65 -4.34
C PHE A 74 -1.58 -1.61 -3.78
N GLY A 75 -1.78 -1.54 -2.46
CA GLY A 75 -2.85 -2.27 -1.79
C GLY A 75 -3.36 -1.50 -0.58
N GLY A 76 -4.67 -1.61 -0.31
CA GLY A 76 -5.24 -1.10 0.93
C GLY A 76 -4.90 -2.00 2.13
N ASP A 77 -5.13 -1.50 3.34
CA ASP A 77 -4.83 -2.26 4.55
C ASP A 77 -5.58 -3.60 4.62
N GLY A 78 -6.87 -3.64 4.30
CA GLY A 78 -7.62 -4.90 4.28
C GLY A 78 -7.05 -5.92 3.30
N GLY A 79 -6.70 -5.50 2.09
CA GLY A 79 -6.04 -6.35 1.10
C GLY A 79 -4.64 -6.78 1.52
N THR A 80 -3.92 -5.95 2.23
CA THR A 80 -2.50 -6.16 2.59
C THR A 80 -2.34 -6.92 3.90
N TYR A 81 -3.02 -6.47 4.96
CA TYR A 81 -2.89 -7.05 6.31
C TYR A 81 -3.62 -8.38 6.48
N ASP A 82 -4.67 -8.59 5.69
CA ASP A 82 -5.58 -9.74 5.83
C ASP A 82 -5.52 -10.65 4.60
N ILE A 83 -6.43 -10.45 3.64
CA ILE A 83 -6.67 -11.43 2.57
C ILE A 83 -5.49 -11.62 1.61
N GLY A 84 -4.67 -10.58 1.37
CA GLY A 84 -3.50 -10.62 0.49
C GLY A 84 -2.17 -10.84 1.21
N PHE A 85 -2.18 -11.02 2.54
CA PHE A 85 -0.95 -11.17 3.31
C PHE A 85 -0.09 -12.36 2.86
N GLN A 86 -0.71 -13.48 2.52
CA GLN A 86 0.01 -14.66 2.01
C GLN A 86 0.75 -14.33 0.70
N SER A 87 0.10 -13.65 -0.23
CA SER A 87 0.71 -13.23 -1.51
C SER A 87 1.87 -12.28 -1.28
N LEU A 88 1.70 -11.31 -0.37
CA LEU A 88 2.73 -10.36 0.02
C LEU A 88 3.93 -11.07 0.67
N SER A 89 3.68 -11.86 1.71
CA SER A 89 4.72 -12.61 2.42
C SER A 89 5.56 -13.47 1.46
N GLY A 90 4.89 -14.19 0.55
CA GLY A 90 5.57 -15.01 -0.44
C GLY A 90 6.35 -14.19 -1.47
N ALA A 91 5.92 -12.98 -1.85
CA ALA A 91 6.68 -12.10 -2.74
C ALA A 91 7.92 -11.53 -2.05
N MET A 92 7.80 -11.14 -0.77
CA MET A 92 8.92 -10.66 0.06
C MET A 92 9.97 -11.76 0.27
N GLU A 93 9.53 -12.98 0.60
CA GLU A 93 10.42 -14.13 0.80
C GLU A 93 11.20 -14.51 -0.47
N ARG A 94 10.55 -14.44 -1.64
CA ARG A 94 11.21 -14.71 -2.93
C ARG A 94 12.14 -13.58 -3.39
N GLY A 95 12.11 -12.42 -2.75
CA GLY A 95 12.99 -11.30 -3.07
C GLY A 95 12.72 -10.69 -4.46
N HIS A 96 11.45 -10.65 -4.90
CA HIS A 96 11.10 -9.97 -6.15
C HIS A 96 11.52 -8.50 -6.10
N ASP A 97 12.16 -8.00 -7.16
CA ASP A 97 12.56 -6.60 -7.25
C ASP A 97 11.33 -5.70 -7.48
N MET A 98 10.67 -5.36 -6.39
CA MET A 98 9.41 -4.62 -6.39
C MET A 98 9.22 -3.79 -5.13
N VAL A 99 8.46 -2.71 -5.25
CA VAL A 99 7.99 -1.95 -4.10
C VAL A 99 6.52 -2.23 -3.84
N TYR A 100 6.18 -2.68 -2.66
CA TYR A 100 4.79 -2.78 -2.21
C TYR A 100 4.44 -1.60 -1.32
N VAL A 101 3.45 -0.83 -1.72
CA VAL A 101 2.93 0.35 -1.01
C VAL A 101 1.56 0.02 -0.45
N CYS A 102 1.46 -0.10 0.86
CA CYS A 102 0.18 -0.19 1.56
C CYS A 102 -0.32 1.22 1.87
N TYR A 103 -1.48 1.60 1.33
CA TYR A 103 -2.20 2.79 1.80
C TYR A 103 -3.14 2.36 2.93
N ASP A 104 -2.71 2.64 4.17
CA ASP A 104 -3.37 2.20 5.38
C ASP A 104 -4.36 3.27 5.86
N ASN A 105 -5.66 3.01 5.71
CA ASN A 105 -6.73 3.85 6.26
C ASN A 105 -7.49 3.18 7.41
N GLU A 106 -6.94 2.06 7.91
CA GLU A 106 -7.36 1.33 9.10
C GLU A 106 -8.72 0.64 9.02
N ALA A 107 -9.23 0.41 7.81
CA ALA A 107 -10.42 -0.43 7.59
C ALA A 107 -10.57 -0.83 6.12
N TYR A 108 -11.43 -1.81 5.83
CA TYR A 108 -12.01 -1.97 4.49
C TYR A 108 -12.98 -0.80 4.25
N MET A 109 -12.46 0.38 3.90
CA MET A 109 -13.23 1.63 3.86
C MET A 109 -14.27 1.66 2.75
N ASN A 110 -13.85 1.29 1.52
CA ASN A 110 -14.70 1.43 0.34
C ASN A 110 -15.92 0.51 0.37
N THR A 111 -15.81 -0.65 0.97
CA THR A 111 -16.89 -1.64 1.06
C THR A 111 -17.88 -1.38 2.19
N GLY A 112 -17.67 -0.38 3.01
CA GLY A 112 -18.58 0.03 4.08
C GLY A 112 -17.97 0.00 5.49
N ILE A 113 -16.68 0.27 5.60
CA ILE A 113 -15.97 0.48 6.89
C ILE A 113 -15.98 -0.80 7.74
N GLN A 114 -15.68 -1.96 7.15
CA GLN A 114 -15.44 -3.17 7.92
C GLN A 114 -14.06 -3.10 8.58
N ARG A 115 -13.93 -3.73 9.75
CA ARG A 115 -12.64 -3.79 10.42
C ARG A 115 -11.64 -4.59 9.59
N SER A 116 -10.39 -4.12 9.52
CA SER A 116 -9.22 -4.87 9.09
C SER A 116 -8.31 -5.25 10.28
N SER A 117 -7.22 -5.97 10.03
CA SER A 117 -6.20 -6.18 11.05
C SER A 117 -5.41 -4.91 11.37
N SER A 118 -5.45 -3.90 10.49
CA SER A 118 -4.88 -2.57 10.77
C SER A 118 -5.76 -1.71 11.68
N THR A 119 -7.06 -1.98 11.76
CA THR A 119 -7.98 -1.21 12.61
C THR A 119 -7.51 -1.23 14.07
N PRO A 120 -7.35 -0.08 14.74
CA PRO A 120 -6.96 0.00 16.15
C PRO A 120 -7.97 -0.69 17.08
N ARG A 121 -7.50 -1.04 18.27
CA ARG A 121 -8.36 -1.60 19.32
C ARG A 121 -9.41 -0.59 19.75
N PHE A 122 -10.61 -1.07 20.02
CA PHE A 122 -11.81 -0.30 20.41
C PHE A 122 -12.38 0.61 19.33
N THR A 123 -11.88 0.57 18.11
CA THR A 123 -12.45 1.34 17.00
C THR A 123 -13.80 0.79 16.57
N ASP A 124 -14.73 1.71 16.32
CA ASP A 124 -16.05 1.44 15.73
C ASP A 124 -15.91 1.11 14.23
N ALA A 125 -16.43 -0.03 13.84
CA ALA A 125 -16.53 -0.44 12.44
C ALA A 125 -17.82 -1.24 12.23
N THR A 126 -18.29 -1.35 11.01
CA THR A 126 -19.56 -2.04 10.72
C THR A 126 -19.59 -3.51 11.15
N THR A 127 -18.42 -4.16 11.19
CA THR A 127 -18.28 -5.55 11.66
C THR A 127 -17.85 -5.66 13.13
N THR A 128 -17.54 -4.55 13.77
CA THR A 128 -17.21 -4.46 15.20
C THR A 128 -17.80 -3.17 15.80
N PRO A 129 -19.14 -3.07 15.88
CA PRO A 129 -19.79 -1.83 16.30
C PRO A 129 -19.54 -1.53 17.78
N VAL A 130 -19.45 -0.24 18.10
CA VAL A 130 -19.44 0.26 19.48
C VAL A 130 -20.89 0.50 19.95
N GLY A 131 -21.20 0.06 21.16
CA GLY A 131 -22.51 0.20 21.76
C GLY A 131 -22.56 -0.30 23.18
N LYS A 132 -23.78 -0.47 23.72
CA LYS A 132 -23.98 -0.91 25.11
C LYS A 132 -23.40 -2.28 25.45
N VAL A 133 -23.24 -3.15 24.46
CA VAL A 133 -22.81 -4.55 24.62
C VAL A 133 -21.44 -4.83 24.00
N SER A 134 -21.02 -4.02 23.02
CA SER A 134 -19.77 -4.18 22.31
C SER A 134 -18.94 -2.90 22.39
N TYR A 135 -17.64 -3.05 22.55
CA TYR A 135 -16.68 -1.94 22.68
C TYR A 135 -15.80 -1.78 21.44
N GLY A 136 -16.31 -2.15 20.26
CA GLY A 136 -15.53 -2.10 19.03
C GLY A 136 -14.58 -3.30 18.85
N LYS A 137 -13.53 -3.12 18.04
CA LYS A 137 -12.54 -4.17 17.78
C LYS A 137 -11.77 -4.54 19.05
N LYS A 138 -11.75 -5.83 19.40
CA LYS A 138 -11.10 -6.31 20.64
C LYS A 138 -9.60 -6.60 20.44
N GLN A 139 -9.18 -6.92 19.22
CA GLN A 139 -7.80 -7.26 18.89
C GLN A 139 -6.94 -6.00 18.69
N ASN A 140 -5.66 -6.09 19.02
CA ASN A 140 -4.71 -5.02 18.72
C ASN A 140 -4.52 -4.86 17.20
N LYS A 141 -4.06 -3.69 16.78
CA LYS A 141 -3.55 -3.46 15.43
C LYS A 141 -2.36 -4.38 15.18
N LYS A 142 -2.33 -5.01 14.01
CA LYS A 142 -1.19 -5.80 13.56
C LYS A 142 -0.05 -4.85 13.14
N ASP A 143 1.14 -5.05 13.63
CA ASP A 143 2.30 -4.31 13.16
C ASP A 143 2.86 -4.97 11.89
N LEU A 144 2.31 -4.55 10.74
CA LEU A 144 2.70 -5.14 9.46
C LEU A 144 4.12 -4.74 9.05
N THR A 145 4.57 -3.55 9.39
CA THR A 145 5.91 -3.09 9.02
C THR A 145 6.99 -3.94 9.70
N GLU A 146 6.83 -4.24 10.98
CA GLU A 146 7.71 -5.15 11.72
C GLU A 146 7.64 -6.58 11.17
N ILE A 147 6.44 -7.07 10.82
CA ILE A 147 6.27 -8.40 10.24
C ILE A 147 6.99 -8.50 8.89
N ILE A 148 6.91 -7.47 8.05
CA ILE A 148 7.62 -7.45 6.77
C ILE A 148 9.12 -7.27 6.96
N ALA A 149 9.56 -6.45 7.91
CA ALA A 149 10.97 -6.34 8.25
C ALA A 149 11.58 -7.68 8.69
N ALA A 150 10.79 -8.53 9.37
CA ALA A 150 11.19 -9.89 9.76
C ALA A 150 11.42 -10.85 8.56
N HIS A 151 10.99 -10.49 7.34
CA HIS A 151 11.36 -11.21 6.12
C HIS A 151 12.79 -10.87 5.65
N ASN A 152 13.53 -10.01 6.37
CA ASN A 152 14.84 -9.50 6.00
C ASN A 152 14.86 -8.79 4.65
N VAL A 153 13.77 -8.08 4.31
CA VAL A 153 13.70 -7.25 3.12
C VAL A 153 14.72 -6.11 3.20
N PRO A 154 15.32 -5.67 2.08
CA PRO A 154 16.35 -4.64 2.08
C PRO A 154 15.84 -3.27 2.55
N TYR A 155 14.53 -3.01 2.42
CA TYR A 155 13.93 -1.77 2.91
C TYR A 155 12.46 -1.94 3.29
N ALA A 156 12.12 -1.56 4.52
CA ALA A 156 10.76 -1.41 5.01
C ALA A 156 10.64 -0.10 5.78
N ALA A 157 9.57 0.66 5.56
CA ALA A 157 9.36 1.94 6.23
C ALA A 157 7.89 2.28 6.39
N GLN A 158 7.62 3.21 7.33
CA GLN A 158 6.31 3.81 7.55
C GLN A 158 6.36 5.32 7.29
N THR A 159 5.25 5.88 6.84
CA THR A 159 5.07 7.32 6.63
C THR A 159 3.59 7.67 6.58
N THR A 160 3.28 8.95 6.43
CA THR A 160 1.94 9.44 6.15
C THR A 160 1.89 10.13 4.78
N PHE A 161 0.72 10.17 4.16
CA PHE A 161 0.66 10.72 2.80
C PHE A 161 0.67 12.27 2.73
N LEU A 162 0.30 12.97 3.82
CA LEU A 162 0.28 14.45 3.89
C LEU A 162 0.99 15.04 5.11
N GLY A 163 1.37 14.24 6.11
CA GLY A 163 2.03 14.76 7.30
C GLY A 163 3.40 15.38 7.00
N ASN A 164 4.15 14.76 6.11
CA ASN A 164 5.40 15.28 5.56
C ASN A 164 5.59 14.73 4.13
N PHE A 165 5.26 15.54 3.14
CA PHE A 165 5.34 15.14 1.73
C PHE A 165 6.78 14.79 1.30
N ARG A 166 7.77 15.49 1.83
CA ARG A 166 9.18 15.21 1.55
C ARG A 166 9.61 13.85 2.09
N ASP A 167 9.18 13.48 3.29
CA ASP A 167 9.46 12.18 3.89
C ASP A 167 8.89 11.03 3.04
N LEU A 168 7.63 11.16 2.60
CA LEU A 168 7.03 10.17 1.70
C LEU A 168 7.80 10.06 0.38
N HIS A 169 8.20 11.20 -0.21
CA HIS A 169 8.94 11.20 -1.47
C HIS A 169 10.31 10.53 -1.32
N GLU A 170 11.09 10.89 -0.29
CA GLU A 170 12.41 10.33 -0.03
C GLU A 170 12.34 8.83 0.26
N LYS A 171 11.37 8.38 1.07
CA LYS A 171 11.16 6.95 1.35
C LYS A 171 10.72 6.18 0.11
N ALA A 172 9.85 6.76 -0.72
CA ALA A 172 9.43 6.15 -1.97
C ALA A 172 10.59 6.04 -2.96
N HIS A 173 11.38 7.09 -3.13
CA HIS A 173 12.58 7.05 -3.97
C HIS A 173 13.54 5.96 -3.48
N LYS A 174 13.85 5.94 -2.19
CA LYS A 174 14.72 4.92 -1.62
C LYS A 174 14.18 3.50 -1.85
N ALA A 175 12.87 3.29 -1.67
CA ALA A 175 12.27 1.98 -1.92
C ALA A 175 12.35 1.56 -3.39
N ILE A 176 12.10 2.48 -4.34
CA ILE A 176 12.10 2.21 -5.79
C ILE A 176 13.52 1.87 -6.30
N TYR A 177 14.56 2.46 -5.70
CA TYR A 177 15.95 2.30 -6.14
C TYR A 177 16.79 1.38 -5.23
N THR A 178 16.17 0.75 -4.24
CA THR A 178 16.79 -0.35 -3.49
C THR A 178 16.45 -1.66 -4.19
N GLU A 179 17.48 -2.43 -4.56
CA GLU A 179 17.32 -3.73 -5.21
C GLU A 179 16.66 -4.74 -4.27
N GLY A 180 15.68 -5.47 -4.79
CA GLY A 180 14.91 -6.48 -4.06
C GLY A 180 13.55 -6.01 -3.57
N ALA A 181 12.93 -6.81 -2.73
CA ALA A 181 11.58 -6.56 -2.25
C ALA A 181 11.55 -5.46 -1.19
N CYS A 182 10.86 -4.36 -1.47
CA CYS A 182 10.72 -3.22 -0.56
C CYS A 182 9.27 -3.01 -0.14
N PHE A 183 9.06 -2.47 1.04
CA PHE A 183 7.74 -2.24 1.61
C PHE A 183 7.59 -0.82 2.19
N LEU A 184 6.49 -0.16 1.86
CA LEU A 184 6.09 1.11 2.45
C LEU A 184 4.69 1.00 3.04
N ASN A 185 4.53 1.30 4.32
CA ASN A 185 3.24 1.50 4.94
C ASN A 185 2.93 3.00 5.01
N VAL A 186 1.90 3.44 4.29
CA VAL A 186 1.54 4.85 4.17
C VAL A 186 0.21 5.08 4.85
N MET A 187 0.22 5.64 6.05
CA MET A 187 -1.01 6.01 6.74
C MET A 187 -1.76 7.06 5.92
N SER A 188 -2.99 6.75 5.59
CA SER A 188 -3.87 7.52 4.71
C SER A 188 -5.25 7.69 5.34
N PRO A 189 -5.39 8.57 6.35
CA PRO A 189 -6.65 8.76 7.07
C PRO A 189 -7.83 8.98 6.12
N CYS A 190 -8.97 8.37 6.42
CA CYS A 190 -10.18 8.53 5.61
C CYS A 190 -11.15 9.50 6.28
N PRO A 191 -11.45 10.68 5.69
CA PRO A 191 -12.36 11.65 6.30
C PRO A 191 -13.73 11.05 6.62
N ARG A 192 -14.26 10.22 5.74
CA ARG A 192 -15.56 9.58 5.93
C ARG A 192 -15.53 8.50 7.00
N GLY A 193 -14.49 7.65 6.99
CA GLY A 193 -14.37 6.54 7.93
C GLY A 193 -14.02 7.00 9.34
N TRP A 194 -13.11 7.96 9.45
CA TRP A 194 -12.66 8.54 10.73
C TRP A 194 -13.51 9.72 11.19
N ARG A 195 -14.48 10.17 10.37
CA ARG A 195 -15.48 11.21 10.69
C ARG A 195 -14.85 12.57 11.02
N PHE A 196 -13.89 13.03 10.25
CA PHE A 196 -13.30 14.36 10.32
C PHE A 196 -13.52 15.15 9.01
N GLN A 197 -13.31 16.47 9.05
CA GLN A 197 -13.47 17.31 7.87
C GLN A 197 -12.29 17.12 6.92
N ALA A 198 -12.55 17.02 5.60
CA ALA A 198 -11.47 16.77 4.62
C ALA A 198 -10.34 17.81 4.65
N GLN A 199 -10.63 19.04 5.04
CA GLN A 199 -9.63 20.11 5.21
C GLN A 199 -8.62 19.84 6.33
N ASP A 200 -8.97 19.00 7.33
CA ASP A 200 -8.12 18.69 8.48
C ASP A 200 -7.16 17.53 8.20
N MET A 201 -7.18 17.00 6.97
CA MET A 201 -6.40 15.83 6.58
C MET A 201 -4.90 15.95 6.88
N ALA A 202 -4.30 17.11 6.56
CA ALA A 202 -2.88 17.32 6.77
C ALA A 202 -2.53 17.37 8.27
N GLU A 203 -3.40 17.97 9.08
CA GLU A 203 -3.24 18.01 10.52
C GLU A 203 -3.36 16.63 11.16
N ILE A 204 -4.35 15.84 10.76
CA ILE A 204 -4.50 14.44 11.23
C ILE A 204 -3.25 13.60 10.87
N CYS A 205 -2.73 13.72 9.65
CA CYS A 205 -1.50 13.04 9.26
C CYS A 205 -0.30 13.49 10.10
N LYS A 206 -0.20 14.79 10.44
CA LYS A 206 0.87 15.32 11.28
C LYS A 206 0.75 14.79 12.72
N LEU A 207 -0.44 14.83 13.28
CA LEU A 207 -0.72 14.28 14.62
C LEU A 207 -0.38 12.79 14.71
N ALA A 208 -0.67 12.00 13.67
CA ALA A 208 -0.30 10.59 13.63
C ALA A 208 1.21 10.37 13.75
N VAL A 209 2.02 11.23 13.12
CA VAL A 209 3.49 11.18 13.26
C VAL A 209 3.92 11.61 14.67
N GLU A 210 3.36 12.70 15.18
CA GLU A 210 3.72 13.26 16.51
C GLU A 210 3.35 12.32 17.67
N THR A 211 2.28 11.56 17.52
CA THR A 211 1.80 10.60 18.53
C THR A 211 2.28 9.18 18.34
N CYS A 212 3.05 8.92 17.29
CA CYS A 212 3.52 7.57 16.91
C CYS A 212 2.36 6.57 16.74
N ALA A 213 1.24 7.02 16.17
CA ALA A 213 0.03 6.22 15.97
C ALA A 213 0.14 5.29 14.74
#